data_95cfdf85641ec1e5e2eceab3af3edd2e
#
_entry.id   95cfdf85641ec1e5e2eceab3af3edd2e
#
_cell.length_a   1.000
_cell.length_b   1.000
_cell.length_c   1.000
_cell.angle_alpha   90.00
_cell.angle_beta   90.00
_cell.angle_gamma   90.00
#
_symmetry.space_group_name_H-M   'P 1'
#
loop_
_entity.id
_entity.type
_entity.pdbx_description
1 polymer ?
#
loop_
_entity_poly.entity_id
_entity_poly.type
_entity_poly.pdbx_seq_one_letter_code
_entity_poly.pdbx_strand_id
1 'polypeptide(L)'
;MAIVQISRITQRKGLQEDLPQLAGAELGWSVDERRLFIGNGTLAEGAPVVGNTELLTEFSDILVLVQDYTYSGQAATGYTVQTGVTPGTPVELSLQNWMDQFATVKDFGAVGDGVTDDTAAINRALYQLYCRETNTAIRRKLFFPAGVYKVSDTIVIPPYATLAGEGPKNSIIQMTATASATYVMRTGDSLQQTGVNIGTNGATAPTSVTIENMCFKTLKTIDVALVE
;
A
#
# COMPACT_ATOMS: atom_id res chain seq x y z
N MET A 1 18.13 27.95 47.58
CA MET A 1 17.32 26.75 47.26
C MET A 1 18.29 25.74 46.68
N ALA A 2 18.60 24.66 47.39
CA ALA A 2 19.55 23.65 46.90
C ALA A 2 18.89 22.89 45.79
N ILE A 3 19.53 22.79 44.61
CA ILE A 3 19.13 21.92 43.55
C ILE A 3 19.35 20.50 44.07
N VAL A 4 18.28 19.79 44.36
CA VAL A 4 18.34 18.36 44.66
C VAL A 4 18.89 17.69 43.42
N GLN A 5 20.05 17.05 43.54
CA GLN A 5 20.68 16.32 42.47
C GLN A 5 19.69 15.30 41.93
N ILE A 6 19.26 15.50 40.68
CA ILE A 6 18.42 14.53 39.99
C ILE A 6 19.21 13.23 39.94
N SER A 7 18.66 12.18 40.52
CA SER A 7 19.27 10.88 40.57
C SER A 7 19.64 10.40 39.16
N ARG A 8 20.78 9.76 39.06
CA ARG A 8 21.39 9.22 37.85
C ARG A 8 20.36 8.57 36.95
N ILE A 9 20.17 9.08 35.76
CA ILE A 9 19.36 8.41 34.74
C ILE A 9 20.07 7.11 34.38
N THR A 10 19.48 5.98 34.76
CA THR A 10 20.01 4.67 34.43
C THR A 10 19.42 4.26 33.07
N GLN A 11 20.27 4.22 32.05
CA GLN A 11 19.87 3.70 30.74
C GLN A 11 20.22 2.22 30.70
N ARG A 12 19.23 1.39 30.38
CA ARG A 12 19.46 0.00 30.05
C ARG A 12 19.57 -0.14 28.54
N LYS A 13 20.38 -1.11 28.09
CA LYS A 13 20.51 -1.46 26.69
C LYS A 13 20.60 -2.97 26.53
N GLY A 14 20.01 -3.51 25.48
CA GLY A 14 20.00 -4.94 25.18
C GLY A 14 19.27 -5.23 23.88
N LEU A 15 18.94 -6.47 23.65
CA LEU A 15 18.05 -6.88 22.57
C LEU A 15 16.61 -6.60 22.96
N GLN A 16 15.73 -6.39 21.98
CA GLN A 16 14.32 -6.10 22.26
C GLN A 16 13.63 -7.25 22.96
N GLU A 17 13.93 -8.48 22.58
CA GLU A 17 13.38 -9.70 23.18
C GLU A 17 13.73 -9.86 24.67
N ASP A 18 14.85 -9.29 25.08
CA ASP A 18 15.33 -9.34 26.46
C ASP A 18 14.93 -8.11 27.31
N LEU A 19 14.10 -7.21 26.76
CA LEU A 19 13.71 -5.98 27.43
C LEU A 19 12.84 -6.28 28.66
N PRO A 20 13.34 -6.12 29.90
CA PRO A 20 12.54 -6.33 31.09
C PRO A 20 11.50 -5.22 31.25
N GLN A 21 10.58 -5.43 32.18
CA GLN A 21 9.76 -4.32 32.63
C GLN A 21 10.67 -3.28 33.28
N LEU A 22 10.67 -2.09 32.73
CA LEU A 22 11.43 -0.94 33.25
C LEU A 22 10.70 -0.31 34.45
N ALA A 23 11.45 0.23 35.37
CA ALA A 23 10.87 1.03 36.46
C ALA A 23 10.23 2.31 35.90
N GLY A 24 9.34 2.93 36.67
CA GLY A 24 8.71 4.19 36.26
C GLY A 24 9.72 5.23 35.80
N ALA A 25 9.57 5.76 34.60
CA ALA A 25 10.48 6.72 33.96
C ALA A 25 11.90 6.20 33.68
N GLU A 26 12.19 4.93 33.83
CA GLU A 26 13.46 4.32 33.41
C GLU A 26 13.51 4.20 31.90
N LEU A 27 14.63 4.52 31.27
CA LEU A 27 14.83 4.41 29.82
C LEU A 27 15.55 3.10 29.46
N GLY A 28 15.06 2.44 28.44
CA GLY A 28 15.66 1.25 27.83
C GLY A 28 15.88 1.44 26.33
N TRP A 29 17.07 1.08 25.85
CA TRP A 29 17.41 1.14 24.43
C TRP A 29 17.57 -0.27 23.85
N SER A 30 16.75 -0.60 22.85
CA SER A 30 16.92 -1.80 22.02
C SER A 30 17.99 -1.53 20.97
N VAL A 31 19.09 -2.29 21.02
CA VAL A 31 20.24 -2.07 20.12
C VAL A 31 19.99 -2.65 18.74
N ASP A 32 19.28 -3.77 18.67
CA ASP A 32 18.91 -4.49 17.45
C ASP A 32 17.86 -3.73 16.63
N GLU A 33 16.77 -3.31 17.28
CA GLU A 33 15.65 -2.63 16.63
C GLU A 33 15.79 -1.09 16.62
N ARG A 34 16.79 -0.55 17.34
CA ARG A 34 17.05 0.90 17.49
C ARG A 34 15.84 1.67 18.02
N ARG A 35 15.15 1.07 19.00
CA ARG A 35 13.96 1.63 19.65
C ARG A 35 14.25 2.07 21.07
N LEU A 36 13.58 3.14 21.48
CA LEU A 36 13.69 3.69 22.82
C LEU A 36 12.39 3.43 23.58
N PHE A 37 12.52 2.93 24.80
CA PHE A 37 11.39 2.64 25.67
C PHE A 37 11.50 3.40 26.97
N ILE A 38 10.34 3.71 27.57
CA ILE A 38 10.24 4.27 28.92
C ILE A 38 9.32 3.36 29.75
N GLY A 39 9.73 3.07 30.98
CA GLY A 39 8.93 2.30 31.90
C GLY A 39 7.71 3.07 32.37
N ASN A 40 6.55 2.43 32.37
CA ASN A 40 5.30 3.02 32.84
C ASN A 40 5.20 3.05 34.38
N GLY A 41 6.06 2.29 35.06
CA GLY A 41 5.96 2.10 36.52
C GLY A 41 4.97 1.01 36.88
N THR A 42 4.57 0.98 38.15
CA THR A 42 3.68 0.01 38.75
C THR A 42 2.31 0.62 39.07
N LEU A 43 1.29 -0.24 39.25
CA LEU A 43 -0.04 0.20 39.69
C LEU A 43 0.01 0.91 41.06
N ALA A 44 0.95 0.52 41.93
CA ALA A 44 1.16 1.18 43.24
C ALA A 44 1.70 2.59 43.08
N GLU A 45 2.39 2.91 42.01
CA GLU A 45 2.88 4.25 41.66
C GLU A 45 1.83 5.08 40.90
N GLY A 46 0.64 4.50 40.64
CA GLY A 46 -0.45 5.17 39.94
C GLY A 46 -0.42 5.02 38.41
N ALA A 47 0.39 4.11 37.88
CA ALA A 47 0.40 3.86 36.46
C ALA A 47 -0.92 3.21 36.02
N PRO A 48 -1.62 3.72 35.00
CA PRO A 48 -2.86 3.10 34.53
C PRO A 48 -2.62 1.76 33.84
N VAL A 49 -1.45 1.58 33.25
CA VAL A 49 -1.03 0.35 32.55
C VAL A 49 0.42 0.06 32.92
N VAL A 50 0.69 -1.16 33.35
CA VAL A 50 2.04 -1.67 33.63
C VAL A 50 2.73 -2.04 32.32
N GLY A 51 4.04 -1.87 32.25
CA GLY A 51 4.84 -2.25 31.10
C GLY A 51 5.76 -1.12 30.61
N ASN A 52 6.16 -1.20 29.36
CA ASN A 52 7.02 -0.23 28.71
C ASN A 52 6.28 0.46 27.57
N THR A 53 6.44 1.78 27.47
CA THR A 53 5.93 2.55 26.33
C THR A 53 7.06 2.87 25.38
N GLU A 54 6.90 2.57 24.10
CA GLU A 54 7.86 2.94 23.07
C GLU A 54 7.80 4.45 22.82
N LEU A 55 8.97 5.08 22.83
CA LEU A 55 9.13 6.45 22.37
C LEU A 55 9.47 6.44 20.89
N LEU A 56 8.74 7.20 20.09
CA LEU A 56 8.91 7.25 18.64
C LEU A 56 10.33 7.68 18.26
N THR A 57 11.00 6.84 17.49
CA THR A 57 12.29 7.13 16.86
C THR A 57 12.12 7.09 15.34
N GLU A 58 13.16 7.44 14.60
CA GLU A 58 13.16 7.30 13.12
C GLU A 58 13.02 5.85 12.64
N PHE A 59 13.21 4.87 13.52
CA PHE A 59 13.08 3.43 13.25
C PHE A 59 11.76 2.84 13.75
N SER A 60 10.92 3.63 14.42
CA SER A 60 9.60 3.17 14.87
C SER A 60 8.65 3.08 13.69
N ASP A 61 7.96 1.95 13.57
CA ASP A 61 6.93 1.77 12.55
C ASP A 61 5.64 2.49 12.98
N ILE A 62 5.45 3.69 12.47
CA ILE A 62 4.28 4.53 12.78
C ILE A 62 2.98 3.83 12.31
N LEU A 63 3.03 3.02 11.25
CA LEU A 63 1.85 2.33 10.74
C LEU A 63 1.37 1.26 11.73
N VAL A 64 2.31 0.59 12.42
CA VAL A 64 1.99 -0.37 13.48
C VAL A 64 1.46 0.33 14.73
N LEU A 65 1.97 1.53 15.03
CA LEU A 65 1.56 2.29 16.20
C LEU A 65 0.17 2.93 16.06
N VAL A 66 -0.25 3.25 14.83
CA VAL A 66 -1.62 3.73 14.55
C VAL A 66 -2.51 2.51 14.28
N GLN A 67 -2.93 1.84 15.37
CA GLN A 67 -3.76 0.64 15.26
C GLN A 67 -5.26 0.94 15.16
N ASP A 68 -5.69 2.11 15.64
CA ASP A 68 -7.10 2.40 15.87
C ASP A 68 -7.60 3.56 15.00
N TYR A 69 -7.81 3.28 13.71
CA TYR A 69 -8.51 4.20 12.84
C TYR A 69 -9.99 3.90 12.82
N THR A 70 -10.81 4.85 13.25
CA THR A 70 -12.27 4.81 13.12
C THR A 70 -12.72 5.83 12.09
N TYR A 71 -13.51 5.40 11.12
CA TYR A 71 -14.11 6.33 10.17
C TYR A 71 -15.10 7.24 10.87
N SER A 72 -14.78 8.52 10.92
CA SER A 72 -15.64 9.53 11.60
C SER A 72 -16.56 10.30 10.65
N GLY A 73 -16.38 10.12 9.34
CA GLY A 73 -17.02 10.98 8.36
C GLY A 73 -16.50 12.42 8.48
N GLN A 74 -17.13 13.33 7.75
CA GLN A 74 -16.93 14.77 7.99
C GLN A 74 -17.99 15.22 8.99
N ALA A 75 -17.66 15.20 10.26
CA ALA A 75 -18.54 15.67 11.33
C ALA A 75 -18.66 17.22 11.32
N ALA A 76 -19.03 17.79 10.19
CA ALA A 76 -19.11 19.24 10.04
C ALA A 76 -20.22 19.89 10.89
N THR A 77 -21.18 19.13 11.41
CA THR A 77 -22.39 19.69 12.04
C THR A 77 -22.98 18.82 13.15
N GLY A 78 -22.12 18.18 13.96
CA GLY A 78 -22.62 17.37 15.09
C GLY A 78 -23.21 16.01 14.71
N TYR A 79 -23.15 15.62 13.44
CA TYR A 79 -23.50 14.27 13.01
C TYR A 79 -22.34 13.32 13.29
N THR A 80 -22.60 12.28 14.06
CA THR A 80 -21.63 11.20 14.32
C THR A 80 -22.00 9.99 13.50
N VAL A 81 -21.07 9.51 12.66
CA VAL A 81 -21.25 8.29 11.87
C VAL A 81 -21.15 7.09 12.81
N GLN A 82 -22.17 6.25 12.82
CA GLN A 82 -22.11 4.97 13.50
C GLN A 82 -21.52 3.93 12.55
N THR A 83 -20.31 3.44 12.83
CA THR A 83 -19.61 2.45 12.01
C THR A 83 -19.82 1.03 12.51
N GLY A 84 -20.10 0.84 13.79
CA GLY A 84 -20.36 -0.46 14.40
C GLY A 84 -21.85 -0.75 14.59
N VAL A 85 -22.14 -1.90 15.18
CA VAL A 85 -23.52 -2.33 15.47
C VAL A 85 -24.19 -1.39 16.47
N THR A 86 -23.41 -0.84 17.38
CA THR A 86 -23.86 0.18 18.33
C THR A 86 -22.92 1.39 18.30
N PRO A 87 -23.40 2.57 18.76
CA PRO A 87 -22.54 3.75 18.84
C PRO A 87 -21.31 3.58 19.75
N GLY A 88 -21.39 2.71 20.73
CA GLY A 88 -20.30 2.44 21.68
C GLY A 88 -19.29 1.39 21.22
N THR A 89 -19.50 0.76 20.08
CA THR A 89 -18.62 -0.27 19.52
C THR A 89 -18.26 0.05 18.07
N PRO A 90 -17.48 1.12 17.82
CA PRO A 90 -17.07 1.47 16.46
C PRO A 90 -16.22 0.35 15.84
N VAL A 91 -16.19 0.31 14.51
CA VAL A 91 -15.27 -0.55 13.77
C VAL A 91 -13.92 0.14 13.68
N GLU A 92 -12.91 -0.47 14.27
CA GLU A 92 -11.53 -0.01 14.26
C GLU A 92 -10.74 -0.75 13.18
N LEU A 93 -9.92 -0.01 12.44
CA LEU A 93 -9.03 -0.53 11.42
C LEU A 93 -7.61 -0.01 11.71
N SER A 94 -6.60 -0.85 11.53
CA SER A 94 -5.24 -0.32 11.51
C SER A 94 -5.04 0.58 10.27
N LEU A 95 -4.14 1.56 10.36
CA LEU A 95 -3.80 2.42 9.23
C LEU A 95 -3.29 1.58 8.05
N GLN A 96 -2.52 0.54 8.31
CA GLN A 96 -2.06 -0.40 7.29
C GLN A 96 -3.24 -1.06 6.56
N ASN A 97 -4.20 -1.63 7.30
CA ASN A 97 -5.38 -2.27 6.71
C ASN A 97 -6.24 -1.29 5.90
N TRP A 98 -6.27 -0.01 6.31
CA TRP A 98 -6.96 1.02 5.56
C TRP A 98 -6.22 1.36 4.26
N MET A 99 -4.90 1.50 4.30
CA MET A 99 -4.07 1.78 3.12
C MET A 99 -4.08 0.62 2.13
N ASP A 100 -4.08 -0.63 2.60
CA ASP A 100 -4.12 -1.83 1.75
C ASP A 100 -5.44 -2.02 0.97
N GLN A 101 -6.44 -1.18 1.23
CA GLN A 101 -7.64 -1.14 0.41
C GLN A 101 -7.43 -0.46 -0.95
N PHE A 102 -6.33 0.27 -1.10
CA PHE A 102 -5.95 0.98 -2.31
C PHE A 102 -4.71 0.34 -2.92
N ALA A 103 -4.69 0.22 -4.24
CA ALA A 103 -3.52 -0.27 -4.97
C ALA A 103 -3.23 0.65 -6.14
N THR A 104 -2.00 1.09 -6.27
CA THR A 104 -1.54 1.91 -7.38
C THR A 104 -0.45 1.20 -8.17
N VAL A 105 -0.27 1.54 -9.43
CA VAL A 105 0.85 0.97 -10.22
C VAL A 105 2.21 1.36 -9.64
N LYS A 106 2.27 2.45 -8.87
CA LYS A 106 3.51 2.91 -8.22
C LYS A 106 3.94 1.99 -7.09
N ASP A 107 3.00 1.35 -6.39
CA ASP A 107 3.30 0.34 -5.36
C ASP A 107 4.02 -0.88 -5.94
N PHE A 108 3.91 -1.09 -7.24
CA PHE A 108 4.59 -2.15 -7.99
C PHE A 108 5.82 -1.66 -8.76
N GLY A 109 6.22 -0.40 -8.56
CA GLY A 109 7.44 0.19 -9.10
C GLY A 109 7.30 0.93 -10.42
N ALA A 110 6.08 1.25 -10.87
CA ALA A 110 5.88 2.13 -12.02
C ALA A 110 6.24 3.58 -11.67
N VAL A 111 6.89 4.28 -12.57
CA VAL A 111 7.35 5.66 -12.37
C VAL A 111 6.38 6.67 -12.98
N GLY A 112 5.95 6.45 -14.22
CA GLY A 112 5.01 7.33 -14.92
C GLY A 112 5.61 8.67 -15.36
N ASP A 113 6.93 8.71 -15.62
CA ASP A 113 7.68 9.92 -16.01
C ASP A 113 7.75 10.14 -17.54
N GLY A 114 7.21 9.22 -18.34
CA GLY A 114 7.29 9.24 -19.80
C GLY A 114 8.65 8.83 -20.37
N VAL A 115 9.61 8.45 -19.55
CA VAL A 115 10.97 8.05 -19.93
C VAL A 115 11.24 6.60 -19.54
N THR A 116 10.98 6.25 -18.31
CA THR A 116 11.17 4.90 -17.76
C THR A 116 10.19 3.91 -18.38
N ASP A 117 10.65 2.70 -18.67
CA ASP A 117 9.77 1.63 -19.16
C ASP A 117 9.02 0.99 -18.00
N ASP A 118 7.73 1.23 -17.93
CA ASP A 118 6.83 0.77 -16.89
C ASP A 118 6.17 -0.58 -17.20
N THR A 119 6.48 -1.21 -18.35
CA THR A 119 5.86 -2.46 -18.80
C THR A 119 5.91 -3.55 -17.73
N ALA A 120 7.09 -3.79 -17.17
CA ALA A 120 7.27 -4.87 -16.17
C ALA A 120 6.54 -4.56 -14.86
N ALA A 121 6.51 -3.30 -14.43
CA ALA A 121 5.83 -2.86 -13.21
C ALA A 121 4.31 -3.02 -13.34
N ILE A 122 3.73 -2.59 -14.45
CA ILE A 122 2.29 -2.72 -14.74
C ILE A 122 1.89 -4.19 -14.81
N ASN A 123 2.64 -5.02 -15.55
CA ASN A 123 2.36 -6.45 -15.65
C ASN A 123 2.49 -7.15 -14.30
N ARG A 124 3.44 -6.75 -13.45
CA ARG A 124 3.58 -7.25 -12.07
C ARG A 124 2.34 -6.90 -11.24
N ALA A 125 1.85 -5.67 -11.31
CA ALA A 125 0.64 -5.25 -10.61
C ALA A 125 -0.58 -6.10 -11.02
N LEU A 126 -0.80 -6.25 -12.31
CA LEU A 126 -1.90 -7.04 -12.86
C LEU A 126 -1.81 -8.51 -12.44
N TYR A 127 -0.61 -9.09 -12.50
CA TYR A 127 -0.38 -10.46 -12.08
C TYR A 127 -0.67 -10.66 -10.59
N GLN A 128 -0.12 -9.81 -9.73
CA GLN A 128 -0.26 -9.95 -8.28
C GLN A 128 -1.70 -9.77 -7.82
N LEU A 129 -2.43 -8.80 -8.39
CA LEU A 129 -3.78 -8.48 -7.95
C LEU A 129 -4.87 -9.40 -8.52
N TYR A 130 -4.67 -9.96 -9.72
CA TYR A 130 -5.75 -10.65 -10.40
C TYR A 130 -5.45 -12.10 -10.77
N CYS A 131 -4.19 -12.50 -10.78
CA CYS A 131 -3.77 -13.77 -11.37
C CYS A 131 -3.13 -14.73 -10.38
N ARG A 132 -2.33 -14.23 -9.46
CA ARG A 132 -1.52 -15.08 -8.58
C ARG A 132 -2.36 -15.94 -7.64
N GLU A 133 -3.46 -15.39 -7.17
CA GLU A 133 -4.32 -16.02 -6.18
C GLU A 133 -5.75 -16.21 -6.70
N THR A 134 -6.36 -17.31 -6.33
CA THR A 134 -7.78 -17.55 -6.61
C THR A 134 -8.70 -16.81 -5.65
N ASN A 135 -8.18 -16.37 -4.49
CA ASN A 135 -8.94 -15.61 -3.51
C ASN A 135 -9.26 -14.20 -4.06
N THR A 136 -10.52 -13.96 -4.33
CA THR A 136 -10.99 -12.69 -4.87
C THR A 136 -10.86 -11.52 -3.88
N ALA A 137 -10.65 -11.81 -2.59
CA ALA A 137 -10.50 -10.77 -1.57
C ALA A 137 -9.23 -9.92 -1.75
N ILE A 138 -8.23 -10.40 -2.48
CA ILE A 138 -7.03 -9.61 -2.79
C ILE A 138 -7.21 -8.66 -3.97
N ARG A 139 -8.26 -8.87 -4.79
CA ARG A 139 -8.50 -8.02 -5.96
C ARG A 139 -8.84 -6.60 -5.53
N ARG A 140 -8.11 -5.64 -6.09
CA ARG A 140 -8.32 -4.21 -5.85
C ARG A 140 -8.38 -3.50 -7.19
N LYS A 141 -9.07 -2.36 -7.23
CA LYS A 141 -8.96 -1.43 -8.36
C LYS A 141 -7.51 -0.97 -8.47
N LEU A 142 -6.86 -1.23 -9.62
CA LEU A 142 -5.51 -0.75 -9.87
C LEU A 142 -5.57 0.70 -10.37
N PHE A 143 -5.05 1.60 -9.57
CA PHE A 143 -5.09 3.01 -9.86
C PHE A 143 -3.80 3.50 -10.54
N PHE A 144 -3.96 4.32 -11.56
CA PHE A 144 -2.89 4.98 -12.30
C PHE A 144 -2.90 6.47 -11.95
N PRO A 145 -2.08 6.93 -11.02
CA PRO A 145 -1.90 8.36 -10.75
C PRO A 145 -1.53 9.12 -12.00
N ALA A 146 -1.64 10.47 -11.95
CA ALA A 146 -1.21 11.32 -13.05
C ALA A 146 0.23 11.00 -13.47
N GLY A 147 0.42 10.79 -14.76
CA GLY A 147 1.71 10.43 -15.34
C GLY A 147 1.61 9.88 -16.75
N VAL A 148 2.75 9.75 -17.41
CA VAL A 148 2.88 9.10 -18.71
C VAL A 148 3.64 7.80 -18.50
N TYR A 149 2.91 6.69 -18.51
CA TYR A 149 3.45 5.35 -18.32
C TYR A 149 3.90 4.79 -19.67
N LYS A 150 5.19 4.81 -19.90
CA LYS A 150 5.79 4.35 -21.13
C LYS A 150 5.87 2.83 -21.15
N VAL A 151 5.44 2.21 -22.24
CA VAL A 151 5.47 0.75 -22.39
C VAL A 151 6.16 0.35 -23.68
N SER A 152 7.00 -0.68 -23.62
CA SER A 152 7.74 -1.25 -24.74
C SER A 152 7.11 -2.51 -25.30
N ASP A 153 6.14 -3.09 -24.60
CA ASP A 153 5.41 -4.29 -25.00
C ASP A 153 3.94 -4.16 -24.63
N THR A 154 3.11 -5.08 -25.14
CA THR A 154 1.68 -5.14 -24.86
C THR A 154 1.41 -5.40 -23.37
N ILE A 155 0.54 -4.59 -22.79
CA ILE A 155 -0.02 -4.86 -21.47
C ILE A 155 -1.17 -5.83 -21.60
N VAL A 156 -1.09 -6.98 -20.95
CA VAL A 156 -2.12 -8.01 -20.99
C VAL A 156 -3.00 -7.90 -19.75
N ILE A 157 -4.27 -7.62 -19.97
CA ILE A 157 -5.26 -7.43 -18.90
C ILE A 157 -5.94 -8.76 -18.58
N PRO A 158 -5.84 -9.24 -17.33
CA PRO A 158 -6.53 -10.46 -16.92
C PRO A 158 -8.04 -10.24 -16.73
N PRO A 159 -8.84 -11.32 -16.69
CA PRO A 159 -10.25 -11.25 -16.30
C PRO A 159 -10.46 -10.57 -14.95
N TYR A 160 -11.58 -9.87 -14.82
CA TYR A 160 -12.00 -9.14 -13.62
C TYR A 160 -11.11 -7.96 -13.23
N ALA A 161 -10.17 -7.57 -14.07
CA ALA A 161 -9.34 -6.42 -13.81
C ALA A 161 -10.15 -5.12 -13.88
N THR A 162 -9.93 -4.27 -12.88
CA THR A 162 -10.47 -2.90 -12.85
C THR A 162 -9.32 -1.92 -12.80
N LEU A 163 -9.16 -1.14 -13.86
CA LEU A 163 -8.11 -0.13 -14.01
C LEU A 163 -8.75 1.25 -14.01
N ALA A 164 -8.18 2.18 -13.27
CA ALA A 164 -8.67 3.54 -13.22
C ALA A 164 -7.53 4.55 -13.21
N GLY A 165 -7.70 5.63 -13.95
CA GLY A 165 -6.79 6.77 -13.92
C GLY A 165 -7.44 8.01 -13.33
N GLU A 166 -6.65 9.06 -13.15
CA GLU A 166 -7.15 10.37 -12.69
C GLU A 166 -7.90 11.15 -13.78
N GLY A 167 -7.77 10.70 -15.02
CA GLY A 167 -8.42 11.34 -16.16
C GLY A 167 -7.68 11.09 -17.46
N PRO A 168 -8.34 11.19 -18.61
CA PRO A 168 -7.75 10.81 -19.90
C PRO A 168 -6.62 11.76 -20.36
N LYS A 169 -6.47 12.93 -19.74
CA LYS A 169 -5.35 13.83 -19.99
C LYS A 169 -4.22 13.67 -18.98
N ASN A 170 -4.50 13.00 -17.86
CA ASN A 170 -3.58 12.92 -16.73
C ASN A 170 -2.91 11.53 -16.64
N SER A 171 -3.65 10.45 -16.83
CA SER A 171 -3.12 9.09 -16.77
C SER A 171 -3.03 8.50 -18.17
N ILE A 172 -1.83 8.45 -18.72
CA ILE A 172 -1.58 8.09 -20.10
C ILE A 172 -0.67 6.85 -20.16
N ILE A 173 -1.13 5.77 -20.79
CA ILE A 173 -0.26 4.65 -21.17
C ILE A 173 0.21 4.88 -22.60
N GLN A 174 1.52 4.98 -22.78
CA GLN A 174 2.14 5.35 -24.05
C GLN A 174 3.09 4.27 -24.55
N MET A 175 2.73 3.65 -25.69
CA MET A 175 3.63 2.70 -26.35
C MET A 175 4.78 3.44 -27.04
N THR A 176 5.99 2.90 -26.90
CA THR A 176 7.19 3.44 -27.54
C THR A 176 7.15 3.24 -29.05
N ALA A 177 7.84 4.12 -29.79
CA ALA A 177 7.97 4.01 -31.25
C ALA A 177 8.71 2.73 -31.69
N THR A 178 9.60 2.20 -30.84
CA THR A 178 10.44 1.02 -31.09
C THR A 178 9.83 -0.28 -30.60
N ALA A 179 8.63 -0.24 -29.97
CA ALA A 179 7.97 -1.47 -29.50
C ALA A 179 7.73 -2.45 -30.65
N SER A 180 8.02 -3.73 -30.43
CA SER A 180 7.68 -4.80 -31.38
C SER A 180 6.21 -5.17 -31.36
N ALA A 181 5.55 -4.90 -30.24
CA ALA A 181 4.15 -5.21 -30.01
C ALA A 181 3.21 -4.47 -30.96
N THR A 182 2.08 -5.10 -31.30
CA THR A 182 1.04 -4.57 -32.17
C THR A 182 0.01 -3.74 -31.38
N TYR A 183 -0.25 -4.09 -30.14
CA TYR A 183 -1.26 -3.48 -29.29
C TYR A 183 -0.63 -2.82 -28.08
N VAL A 184 -1.14 -1.68 -27.66
CA VAL A 184 -0.75 -1.06 -26.37
C VAL A 184 -1.25 -1.93 -25.21
N MET A 185 -2.49 -2.41 -25.36
CA MET A 185 -3.15 -3.21 -24.33
C MET A 185 -4.06 -4.23 -25.01
N ARG A 186 -4.13 -5.41 -24.44
CA ARG A 186 -5.09 -6.44 -24.87
C ARG A 186 -5.55 -7.25 -23.67
N THR A 187 -6.66 -7.92 -23.81
CA THR A 187 -7.17 -8.84 -22.80
C THR A 187 -6.48 -10.20 -22.89
N GLY A 188 -6.38 -10.91 -21.78
CA GLY A 188 -5.75 -12.21 -21.69
C GLY A 188 -6.46 -13.14 -20.74
N ASP A 189 -6.04 -14.42 -20.74
CA ASP A 189 -6.56 -15.45 -19.85
C ASP A 189 -5.66 -15.63 -18.64
N SER A 190 -6.20 -15.40 -17.44
CA SER A 190 -5.49 -15.56 -16.19
C SER A 190 -5.11 -17.01 -15.84
N LEU A 191 -5.71 -17.98 -16.49
CA LEU A 191 -5.44 -19.39 -16.23
C LEU A 191 -4.13 -19.89 -16.86
N GLN A 192 -3.57 -19.14 -17.81
CA GLN A 192 -2.33 -19.50 -18.51
C GLN A 192 -1.16 -18.66 -18.06
N GLN A 193 -0.82 -18.75 -16.79
CA GLN A 193 0.24 -17.91 -16.23
C GLN A 193 1.55 -18.67 -16.08
N THR A 194 2.64 -18.02 -16.48
CA THR A 194 4.00 -18.48 -16.17
C THR A 194 4.76 -17.33 -15.47
N GLY A 195 4.97 -17.48 -14.18
CA GLY A 195 5.65 -16.45 -13.40
C GLY A 195 4.85 -15.14 -13.33
N VAL A 196 5.45 -14.04 -13.78
CA VAL A 196 4.80 -12.70 -13.83
C VAL A 196 4.10 -12.42 -15.17
N ASN A 197 4.05 -13.40 -16.06
CA ASN A 197 3.42 -13.24 -17.37
C ASN A 197 1.97 -13.71 -17.32
N ILE A 198 1.09 -12.91 -17.85
CA ILE A 198 -0.31 -13.23 -18.04
C ILE A 198 -0.45 -13.97 -19.36
N GLY A 199 -1.10 -15.14 -19.35
CA GLY A 199 -1.32 -15.93 -20.57
C GLY A 199 -2.08 -15.14 -21.62
N THR A 200 -1.66 -15.30 -22.88
CA THR A 200 -2.16 -14.50 -23.99
C THR A 200 -3.11 -15.24 -24.91
N ASN A 201 -3.24 -16.55 -24.76
CA ASN A 201 -3.96 -17.42 -25.69
C ASN A 201 -5.03 -18.27 -24.99
N GLY A 202 -5.79 -17.65 -24.10
CA GLY A 202 -6.88 -18.35 -23.44
C GLY A 202 -7.98 -18.75 -24.42
N ALA A 203 -8.46 -19.98 -24.26
CA ALA A 203 -9.68 -20.42 -24.94
C ALA A 203 -10.93 -19.72 -24.38
N THR A 204 -10.78 -19.01 -23.26
CA THR A 204 -11.87 -18.36 -22.54
C THR A 204 -11.75 -16.84 -22.72
N ALA A 205 -12.77 -16.24 -23.29
CA ALA A 205 -12.82 -14.79 -23.39
C ALA A 205 -12.73 -14.13 -22.01
N PRO A 206 -11.98 -13.04 -21.86
CA PRO A 206 -11.91 -12.33 -20.59
C PRO A 206 -13.28 -11.77 -20.25
N THR A 207 -13.66 -11.90 -18.99
CA THR A 207 -14.93 -11.41 -18.47
C THR A 207 -14.72 -10.25 -17.53
N SER A 208 -15.65 -9.30 -17.54
CA SER A 208 -15.75 -8.25 -16.52
C SER A 208 -14.48 -7.38 -16.37
N VAL A 209 -13.88 -6.95 -17.46
CA VAL A 209 -12.78 -5.97 -17.45
C VAL A 209 -13.38 -4.57 -17.45
N THR A 210 -12.92 -3.72 -16.57
CA THR A 210 -13.31 -2.30 -16.50
C THR A 210 -12.09 -1.42 -16.64
N ILE A 211 -12.12 -0.44 -17.53
CA ILE A 211 -11.09 0.57 -17.71
C ILE A 211 -11.77 1.93 -17.73
N GLU A 212 -11.35 2.83 -16.89
CA GLU A 212 -11.96 4.14 -16.75
C GLU A 212 -10.93 5.26 -16.57
N ASN A 213 -11.24 6.44 -17.08
CA ASN A 213 -10.47 7.67 -16.88
C ASN A 213 -8.99 7.57 -17.28
N MET A 214 -8.68 6.87 -18.37
CA MET A 214 -7.32 6.67 -18.87
C MET A 214 -7.22 7.01 -20.36
N CYS A 215 -6.01 7.31 -20.84
CA CYS A 215 -5.70 7.48 -22.24
C CYS A 215 -4.66 6.45 -22.70
N PHE A 216 -4.89 5.87 -23.86
CA PHE A 216 -3.94 5.00 -24.55
C PHE A 216 -3.38 5.74 -25.76
N LYS A 217 -2.06 5.73 -25.90
CA LYS A 217 -1.34 6.45 -26.94
C LYS A 217 -0.24 5.58 -27.52
N THR A 218 -0.03 5.66 -28.82
CA THR A 218 1.13 5.07 -29.47
C THR A 218 1.97 6.13 -30.15
N LEU A 219 3.28 5.96 -30.12
CA LEU A 219 4.24 6.74 -30.89
C LEU A 219 4.65 6.02 -32.20
N LYS A 220 4.16 4.81 -32.47
CA LYS A 220 4.40 4.09 -33.72
C LYS A 220 3.74 4.83 -34.89
N THR A 221 4.42 4.83 -36.01
CA THR A 221 3.95 5.44 -37.27
C THR A 221 3.18 4.48 -38.17
N ILE A 222 3.00 3.21 -37.76
CA ILE A 222 2.27 2.18 -38.48
C ILE A 222 0.94 1.89 -37.78
N ASP A 223 -0.03 1.37 -38.53
CA ASP A 223 -1.35 1.03 -38.00
C ASP A 223 -1.23 0.05 -36.86
N VAL A 224 -1.46 0.54 -35.66
CA VAL A 224 -1.47 -0.23 -34.41
C VAL A 224 -2.82 -0.04 -33.76
N ALA A 225 -3.51 -1.14 -33.45
CA ALA A 225 -4.68 -1.05 -32.59
C ALA A 225 -4.27 -0.62 -31.19
N LEU A 226 -4.97 0.33 -30.61
CA LEU A 226 -4.66 0.84 -29.27
C LEU A 226 -5.12 -0.14 -28.20
N VAL A 227 -6.25 -0.78 -28.42
CA VAL A 227 -6.86 -1.76 -27.51
C VAL A 227 -7.52 -2.87 -28.34
N GLU A 228 -7.34 -4.11 -27.94
CA GLU A 228 -7.98 -5.30 -28.46
C GLU A 228 -8.75 -6.09 -27.38
#